data_b34ab29f59a86202be6160e19e5d7b0d
#
_entry.id   b34ab29f59a86202be6160e19e5d7b0d
#
_cell.length_a   1.000
_cell.length_b   1.000
_cell.length_c   1.000
_cell.angle_alpha   90.00
_cell.angle_beta   90.00
_cell.angle_gamma   90.00
#
_symmetry.space_group_name_H-M   'P 1'
#
loop_
_entity.id
_entity.type
_entity.pdbx_description
1 polymer ?
#
loop_
_entity_poly.entity_id
_entity_poly.type
_entity_poly.pdbx_seq_one_letter_code
_entity_poly.pdbx_strand_id
1 'polypeptide(L)'
;MIYKDTLDYLFSQLPMYQRSGAAAYKEDIGNIIKACDILQDPHKKFKSIHIAGTNGKGSTAHMLASILQEAGFKAGLYTSPHLKDFRERIKINGKMISKNQVIDFVKKNKTEFEKINMSFFEYTVAMAFDYFAESQVDIYGASFSVNEN
;
A
#
# COMPACT_ATOMS: atom_id res chain seq x y z
N MET A 1 1.27 -16.79 -13.45
CA MET A 1 2.11 -16.16 -12.41
C MET A 1 1.69 -16.66 -11.06
N ILE A 2 2.61 -17.17 -10.25
CA ILE A 2 2.35 -17.58 -8.87
C ILE A 2 2.78 -16.47 -7.92
N TYR A 3 2.40 -16.60 -6.65
CA TYR A 3 2.66 -15.56 -5.65
C TYR A 3 4.15 -15.26 -5.49
N LYS A 4 4.99 -16.29 -5.49
CA LYS A 4 6.44 -16.11 -5.40
C LYS A 4 6.97 -15.25 -6.55
N ASP A 5 6.54 -15.54 -7.77
CA ASP A 5 6.96 -14.78 -8.96
C ASP A 5 6.50 -13.31 -8.85
N THR A 6 5.31 -13.10 -8.33
CA THR A 6 4.77 -11.75 -8.12
C THR A 6 5.62 -10.97 -7.12
N LEU A 7 6.00 -11.59 -6.00
CA LEU A 7 6.88 -10.95 -5.02
C LEU A 7 8.28 -10.70 -5.60
N ASP A 8 8.81 -11.65 -6.34
CA ASP A 8 10.12 -11.48 -7.01
C ASP A 8 10.09 -10.30 -7.97
N TYR A 9 9.00 -10.14 -8.72
CA TYR A 9 8.81 -8.98 -9.58
C TYR A 9 8.79 -7.68 -8.78
N LEU A 10 8.00 -7.62 -7.73
CA LEU A 10 7.87 -6.40 -6.91
C LEU A 10 9.21 -6.01 -6.27
N PHE A 11 9.95 -6.98 -5.73
CA PHE A 11 11.18 -6.71 -4.98
C PHE A 11 12.40 -6.51 -5.87
N SER A 12 12.46 -7.17 -7.02
CA SER A 12 13.66 -7.15 -7.87
C SER A 12 13.59 -6.14 -9.01
N GLN A 13 12.39 -5.87 -9.54
CA GLN A 13 12.22 -5.03 -10.72
C GLN A 13 11.93 -3.56 -10.39
N LEU A 14 11.37 -3.29 -9.22
CA LEU A 14 10.99 -1.93 -8.85
C LEU A 14 12.06 -1.29 -7.97
N PRO A 15 12.39 0.00 -8.20
CA PRO A 15 13.35 0.68 -7.34
C PRO A 15 12.81 0.82 -5.91
N MET A 16 13.68 0.55 -4.93
CA MET A 16 13.35 0.67 -3.51
C MET A 16 14.32 1.63 -2.84
N TYR A 17 13.77 2.53 -2.05
CA TYR A 17 14.56 3.47 -1.25
C TYR A 17 15.56 2.74 -0.34
N GLN A 18 15.11 1.66 0.30
CA GLN A 18 15.94 0.85 1.21
C GLN A 18 17.15 0.22 0.54
N ARG A 19 17.01 -0.22 -0.73
CA ARG A 19 18.12 -0.82 -1.50
C ARG A 19 19.02 0.21 -2.14
N SER A 20 18.42 1.27 -2.68
CA SER A 20 19.11 2.26 -3.50
C SER A 20 19.43 3.54 -2.72
N GLY A 21 19.04 3.61 -1.45
CA GLY A 21 19.23 4.78 -0.60
C GLY A 21 18.49 6.01 -1.12
N ALA A 22 19.01 7.17 -0.78
CA ALA A 22 18.36 8.44 -1.14
C ALA A 22 18.20 8.62 -2.65
N ALA A 23 19.00 7.93 -3.47
CA ALA A 23 18.90 8.03 -4.94
C ALA A 23 17.58 7.49 -5.49
N ALA A 24 16.90 6.59 -4.78
CA ALA A 24 15.62 6.04 -5.20
C ALA A 24 14.42 6.85 -4.68
N TYR A 25 14.65 7.85 -3.84
CA TYR A 25 13.59 8.66 -3.27
C TYR A 25 13.06 9.68 -4.27
N LYS A 26 11.75 9.76 -4.39
CA LYS A 26 11.07 10.73 -5.27
C LYS A 26 10.26 11.67 -4.41
N GLU A 27 10.51 12.97 -4.58
CA GLU A 27 9.85 14.00 -3.79
C GLU A 27 8.46 14.37 -4.32
N ASP A 28 8.15 14.02 -5.57
CA ASP A 28 6.85 14.35 -6.15
C ASP A 28 5.88 13.16 -6.10
N ILE A 29 4.60 13.44 -6.28
CA ILE A 29 3.53 12.44 -6.27
C ILE A 29 2.98 12.17 -7.68
N GLY A 30 3.73 12.54 -8.72
CA GLY A 30 3.26 12.41 -10.11
C GLY A 30 2.91 10.98 -10.50
N ASN A 31 3.73 10.03 -10.11
CA ASN A 31 3.51 8.62 -10.44
C ASN A 31 2.26 8.06 -9.76
N ILE A 32 2.05 8.37 -8.48
CA ILE A 32 0.87 7.87 -7.77
C ILE A 32 -0.42 8.50 -8.32
N ILE A 33 -0.36 9.76 -8.76
CA ILE A 33 -1.49 10.41 -9.42
C ILE A 33 -1.84 9.67 -10.70
N LYS A 34 -0.84 9.35 -11.54
CA LYS A 34 -1.05 8.60 -12.78
C LYS A 34 -1.60 7.20 -12.51
N ALA A 35 -1.08 6.52 -11.50
CA ALA A 35 -1.56 5.20 -11.12
C ALA A 35 -3.03 5.26 -10.66
N CYS A 36 -3.38 6.24 -9.84
CA CYS A 36 -4.76 6.42 -9.40
C CYS A 36 -5.70 6.72 -10.57
N ASP A 37 -5.23 7.47 -11.56
CA ASP A 37 -6.00 7.75 -12.76
C ASP A 37 -6.30 6.46 -13.54
N ILE A 38 -5.29 5.61 -13.73
CA ILE A 38 -5.45 4.28 -14.36
C ILE A 38 -6.47 3.43 -13.58
N LEU A 39 -6.44 3.49 -12.26
CA LEU A 39 -7.30 2.71 -11.37
C LEU A 39 -8.68 3.35 -11.14
N GLN A 40 -8.99 4.45 -11.80
CA GLN A 40 -10.25 5.18 -11.68
C GLN A 40 -10.47 5.81 -10.31
N ASP A 41 -9.44 6.48 -9.80
CA ASP A 41 -9.47 7.27 -8.56
C ASP A 41 -9.94 6.49 -7.33
N PRO A 42 -9.31 5.35 -7.00
CA PRO A 42 -9.75 4.54 -5.86
C PRO A 42 -9.66 5.29 -4.53
N HIS A 43 -8.71 6.20 -4.40
CA HIS A 43 -8.47 6.98 -3.19
C HIS A 43 -9.63 7.94 -2.84
N LYS A 44 -10.52 8.22 -3.78
CA LYS A 44 -11.70 9.07 -3.56
C LYS A 44 -12.91 8.31 -3.01
N LYS A 45 -12.82 6.97 -2.91
CA LYS A 45 -13.96 6.12 -2.54
C LYS A 45 -14.03 5.83 -1.04
N PHE A 46 -13.10 6.31 -0.25
CA PHE A 46 -13.05 6.11 1.19
C PHE A 46 -12.43 7.33 1.88
N LYS A 47 -12.66 7.45 3.19
CA LYS A 47 -12.01 8.48 4.00
C LYS A 47 -10.62 8.02 4.42
N SER A 48 -9.72 8.96 4.66
CA SER A 48 -8.33 8.66 5.00
C SER A 48 -7.89 9.38 6.26
N ILE A 49 -7.09 8.69 7.08
CA ILE A 49 -6.40 9.29 8.23
C ILE A 49 -4.91 9.00 8.06
N HIS A 50 -4.11 10.04 8.04
CA HIS A 50 -2.65 9.91 7.96
C HIS A 50 -2.04 10.15 9.33
N ILE A 51 -1.22 9.18 9.78
CA ILE A 51 -0.53 9.23 11.07
C ILE A 51 0.94 9.54 10.81
N ALA A 52 1.38 10.67 11.32
CA ALA A 52 2.76 11.14 11.18
C ALA A 52 3.42 11.31 12.54
N GLY A 53 4.73 11.18 12.57
CA GLY A 53 5.51 11.33 13.80
C GLY A 53 6.82 10.59 13.73
N THR A 54 7.64 10.72 14.76
CA THR A 54 8.94 10.05 14.85
C THR A 54 8.84 8.66 15.46
N ASN A 55 7.98 8.49 16.46
CA ASN A 55 7.81 7.23 17.18
C ASN A 55 6.34 6.88 17.34
N GLY A 56 6.04 5.59 17.44
CA GLY A 56 4.71 5.10 17.77
C GLY A 56 3.67 5.20 16.65
N LYS A 57 4.08 5.52 15.44
CA LYS A 57 3.15 5.64 14.30
C LYS A 57 2.40 4.33 14.05
N GLY A 58 3.12 3.23 13.96
CA GLY A 58 2.51 1.92 13.71
C GLY A 58 1.57 1.49 14.81
N SER A 59 1.96 1.66 16.08
CA SER A 59 1.12 1.34 17.23
C SER A 59 -0.16 2.17 17.25
N THR A 60 -0.04 3.48 16.98
CA THR A 60 -1.20 4.38 16.92
C THR A 60 -2.14 3.98 15.78
N ALA A 61 -1.60 3.64 14.63
CA ALA A 61 -2.40 3.20 13.48
C ALA A 61 -3.17 1.92 13.77
N HIS A 62 -2.54 0.94 14.41
CA HIS A 62 -3.19 -0.32 14.80
C HIS A 62 -4.28 -0.11 15.84
N MET A 63 -4.03 0.73 16.84
CA MET A 63 -5.02 1.04 17.86
C MET A 63 -6.23 1.76 17.25
N LEU A 64 -5.99 2.73 16.39
CA LEU A 64 -7.06 3.45 15.69
C LEU A 64 -7.91 2.52 14.82
N ALA A 65 -7.26 1.63 14.07
CA ALA A 65 -7.96 0.65 13.24
C ALA A 65 -8.84 -0.27 14.10
N SER A 66 -8.34 -0.72 15.25
CA SER A 66 -9.11 -1.54 16.20
C SER A 66 -10.33 -0.80 16.74
N ILE A 67 -10.17 0.46 17.12
CA ILE A 67 -11.27 1.29 17.62
C ILE A 67 -12.34 1.46 16.55
N LEU A 68 -11.94 1.76 15.32
CA LEU A 68 -12.86 1.93 14.20
C LEU A 68 -13.60 0.63 13.88
N GLN A 69 -12.91 -0.49 13.91
CA GLN A 69 -13.52 -1.80 13.70
C GLN A 69 -14.55 -2.10 14.77
N GLU A 70 -14.23 -1.86 16.05
CA GLU A 70 -15.17 -2.07 17.16
C GLU A 70 -16.38 -1.13 17.06
N ALA A 71 -16.20 0.05 16.49
CA ALA A 71 -17.29 0.99 16.24
C ALA A 71 -18.17 0.63 15.04
N GLY A 72 -17.88 -0.48 14.36
CA GLY A 72 -18.68 -0.97 13.24
C GLY A 72 -18.23 -0.53 11.86
N PHE A 73 -17.10 0.17 11.75
CA PHE A 73 -16.56 0.58 10.46
C PHE A 73 -15.72 -0.52 9.84
N LYS A 74 -15.74 -0.61 8.51
CA LYS A 74 -14.80 -1.41 7.76
C LYS A 74 -13.53 -0.60 7.59
N ALA A 75 -12.49 -0.94 8.35
CA ALA A 75 -11.28 -0.14 8.47
C ALA A 75 -10.12 -0.77 7.69
N GLY A 76 -9.59 -0.03 6.74
CA GLY A 76 -8.36 -0.37 6.05
C GLY A 76 -7.15 0.15 6.81
N LEU A 77 -6.03 -0.54 6.70
CA LEU A 77 -4.79 -0.13 7.32
C LEU A 77 -3.62 -0.40 6.37
N TYR A 78 -2.85 0.65 6.09
CA TYR A 78 -1.58 0.52 5.38
C TYR A 78 -0.44 0.83 6.35
N THR A 79 0.51 -0.10 6.47
CA THR A 79 1.72 0.10 7.27
C THR A 79 2.95 -0.35 6.51
N SER A 80 4.10 0.25 6.79
CA SER A 80 5.39 -0.16 6.27
C SER A 80 6.49 0.17 7.28
N PRO A 81 7.57 -0.60 7.30
CA PRO A 81 7.82 -1.81 6.51
C PRO A 81 7.07 -3.03 7.04
N HIS A 82 7.09 -4.14 6.29
CA HIS A 82 6.62 -5.42 6.81
C HIS A 82 7.75 -6.16 7.54
N LEU A 83 7.38 -7.06 8.46
CA LEU A 83 8.35 -7.85 9.21
C LEU A 83 8.69 -9.17 8.53
N LYS A 84 7.67 -9.95 8.16
CA LYS A 84 7.84 -11.28 7.56
C LYS A 84 7.11 -11.45 6.23
N ASP A 85 5.87 -10.97 6.14
CA ASP A 85 5.02 -11.17 4.98
C ASP A 85 4.67 -9.81 4.36
N PHE A 86 4.92 -9.67 3.07
CA PHE A 86 4.55 -8.47 2.30
C PHE A 86 3.12 -8.01 2.58
N ARG A 87 2.19 -8.99 2.73
CA ARG A 87 0.77 -8.71 2.93
C ARG A 87 0.45 -8.02 4.26
N GLU A 88 1.39 -8.01 5.20
CA GLU A 88 1.24 -7.24 6.45
C GLU A 88 1.03 -5.75 6.20
N ARG A 89 1.49 -5.26 5.05
CA ARG A 89 1.35 -3.84 4.67
C ARG A 89 -0.08 -3.43 4.41
N ILE A 90 -0.96 -4.36 4.05
CA ILE A 90 -2.32 -4.06 3.58
C ILE A 90 -3.32 -4.95 4.31
N LYS A 91 -4.09 -4.36 5.21
CA LYS A 91 -5.08 -5.09 6.02
C LYS A 91 -6.44 -4.41 5.98
N ILE A 92 -7.49 -5.23 6.11
CA ILE A 92 -8.86 -4.77 6.34
C ILE A 92 -9.39 -5.50 7.57
N ASN A 93 -9.82 -4.75 8.58
CA ASN A 93 -10.31 -5.31 9.84
C ASN A 93 -9.37 -6.39 10.41
N GLY A 94 -8.07 -6.10 10.38
CA GLY A 94 -7.03 -6.98 10.91
C GLY A 94 -6.60 -8.12 9.99
N LYS A 95 -7.25 -8.30 8.84
CA LYS A 95 -6.93 -9.39 7.91
C LYS A 95 -6.08 -8.88 6.76
N MET A 96 -4.98 -9.57 6.48
CA MET A 96 -4.10 -9.26 5.36
C MET A 96 -4.80 -9.48 4.02
N ILE A 97 -4.43 -8.68 3.03
CA ILE A 97 -4.80 -8.93 1.63
C ILE A 97 -4.42 -10.36 1.22
N SER A 98 -5.27 -11.02 0.43
CA SER A 98 -4.98 -12.40 0.01
C SER A 98 -3.86 -12.45 -1.03
N LYS A 99 -3.21 -13.61 -1.13
CA LYS A 99 -2.18 -13.84 -2.16
C LYS A 99 -2.76 -13.67 -3.56
N ASN A 100 -3.96 -14.18 -3.79
CA ASN A 100 -4.63 -14.07 -5.10
C ASN A 100 -4.90 -12.61 -5.47
N GLN A 101 -5.30 -11.79 -4.53
CA GLN A 101 -5.54 -10.37 -4.80
C GLN A 101 -4.25 -9.62 -5.14
N VAL A 102 -3.13 -9.97 -4.51
CA VAL A 102 -1.82 -9.42 -4.87
C VAL A 102 -1.44 -9.83 -6.29
N ILE A 103 -1.58 -11.11 -6.62
CA ILE A 103 -1.30 -11.64 -7.96
C ILE A 103 -2.16 -10.94 -9.01
N ASP A 104 -3.45 -10.88 -8.78
CA ASP A 104 -4.41 -10.32 -9.74
C ASP A 104 -4.14 -8.84 -9.99
N PHE A 105 -3.82 -8.09 -8.95
CA PHE A 105 -3.48 -6.67 -9.10
C PHE A 105 -2.26 -6.48 -9.99
N VAL A 106 -1.20 -7.24 -9.76
CA VAL A 106 0.03 -7.13 -10.54
C VAL A 106 -0.22 -7.56 -11.99
N LYS A 107 -0.91 -8.68 -12.20
CA LYS A 107 -1.23 -9.15 -13.55
C LYS A 107 -2.03 -8.13 -14.34
N LYS A 108 -3.02 -7.54 -13.70
CA LYS A 108 -3.92 -6.58 -14.36
C LYS A 108 -3.22 -5.28 -14.73
N ASN A 109 -2.32 -4.81 -13.87
CA ASN A 109 -1.78 -3.45 -13.99
C ASN A 109 -0.33 -3.38 -14.44
N LYS A 110 0.37 -4.50 -14.52
CA LYS A 110 1.80 -4.56 -14.80
C LYS A 110 2.19 -3.76 -16.05
N THR A 111 1.51 -3.99 -17.16
CA THR A 111 1.84 -3.36 -18.44
C THR A 111 1.70 -1.83 -18.38
N GLU A 112 0.60 -1.35 -17.82
CA GLU A 112 0.36 0.10 -17.74
C GLU A 112 1.26 0.76 -16.70
N PHE A 113 1.50 0.08 -15.57
CA PHE A 113 2.34 0.64 -14.52
C PHE A 113 3.82 0.66 -14.89
N GLU A 114 4.29 -0.25 -15.73
CA GLU A 114 5.66 -0.21 -16.24
C GLU A 114 5.94 1.05 -17.05
N LYS A 115 4.93 1.61 -17.71
CA LYS A 115 5.04 2.86 -18.46
C LYS A 115 5.25 4.08 -17.57
N ILE A 116 4.89 3.99 -16.30
CA ILE A 116 4.99 5.10 -15.35
C ILE A 116 6.31 5.08 -14.57
N ASN A 117 7.03 3.97 -14.58
CA ASN A 117 8.28 3.80 -13.83
C ASN A 117 8.08 4.00 -12.32
N MET A 118 7.12 3.27 -11.74
CA MET A 118 6.78 3.38 -10.32
C MET A 118 7.83 2.75 -9.43
N SER A 119 8.03 3.32 -8.23
CA SER A 119 8.80 2.69 -7.18
C SER A 119 8.01 1.58 -6.51
N PHE A 120 8.71 0.73 -5.76
CA PHE A 120 8.07 -0.31 -4.93
C PHE A 120 7.01 0.29 -4.00
N PHE A 121 7.36 1.38 -3.31
CA PHE A 121 6.44 2.04 -2.39
C PHE A 121 5.18 2.56 -3.10
N GLU A 122 5.36 3.28 -4.21
CA GLU A 122 4.23 3.79 -5.00
C GLU A 122 3.32 2.66 -5.49
N TYR A 123 3.91 1.56 -5.93
CA TYR A 123 3.18 0.38 -6.41
C TYR A 123 2.33 -0.22 -5.29
N THR A 124 2.92 -0.38 -4.11
CA THR A 124 2.21 -0.98 -2.97
C THR A 124 1.10 -0.08 -2.43
N VAL A 125 1.29 1.23 -2.45
CA VAL A 125 0.25 2.19 -2.06
C VAL A 125 -0.92 2.14 -3.05
N ALA A 126 -0.63 2.10 -4.36
CA ALA A 126 -1.66 1.96 -5.39
C ALA A 126 -2.45 0.66 -5.22
N MET A 127 -1.77 -0.44 -4.92
CA MET A 127 -2.40 -1.73 -4.63
C MET A 127 -3.34 -1.62 -3.42
N ALA A 128 -2.90 -0.96 -2.36
CA ALA A 128 -3.71 -0.77 -1.16
C ALA A 128 -4.97 0.05 -1.47
N PHE A 129 -4.83 1.15 -2.18
CA PHE A 129 -5.97 2.00 -2.54
C PHE A 129 -7.00 1.24 -3.38
N ASP A 130 -6.54 0.50 -4.38
CA ASP A 130 -7.44 -0.30 -5.22
C ASP A 130 -8.18 -1.36 -4.41
N TYR A 131 -7.46 -2.07 -3.55
CA TYR A 131 -8.02 -3.09 -2.68
C TYR A 131 -9.06 -2.50 -1.71
N PHE A 132 -8.75 -1.38 -1.08
CA PHE A 132 -9.67 -0.72 -0.15
C PHE A 132 -10.94 -0.23 -0.87
N ALA A 133 -10.81 0.33 -2.05
CA ALA A 133 -11.96 0.79 -2.84
C ALA A 133 -12.82 -0.38 -3.28
N GLU A 134 -12.22 -1.44 -3.81
CA GLU A 134 -12.93 -2.62 -4.27
C GLU A 134 -13.65 -3.33 -3.12
N SER A 135 -13.06 -3.33 -1.94
CA SER A 135 -13.62 -3.93 -0.73
C SER A 135 -14.61 -3.03 -0.01
N GLN A 136 -14.85 -1.82 -0.51
CA GLN A 136 -15.79 -0.85 0.07
C GLN A 136 -15.44 -0.48 1.52
N VAL A 137 -14.18 -0.21 1.77
CA VAL A 137 -13.70 0.26 3.07
C VAL A 137 -14.32 1.63 3.39
N ASP A 138 -14.75 1.83 4.63
CA ASP A 138 -15.32 3.10 5.09
C ASP A 138 -14.24 4.14 5.33
N ILE A 139 -13.14 3.72 5.96
CA ILE A 139 -12.06 4.60 6.36
C ILE A 139 -10.74 3.83 6.35
N TYR A 140 -9.67 4.51 5.97
CA TYR A 140 -8.34 3.93 5.90
C TYR A 140 -7.37 4.75 6.73
N GLY A 141 -6.54 4.06 7.51
CA GLY A 141 -5.42 4.67 8.22
C GLY A 141 -4.10 4.30 7.56
N ALA A 142 -3.19 5.24 7.49
CA ALA A 142 -1.86 5.01 6.95
C ALA A 142 -0.79 5.41 7.95
N SER A 143 0.19 4.53 8.12
CA SER A 143 1.41 4.81 8.86
C SER A 143 2.58 4.27 8.06
N PHE A 144 3.47 5.15 7.65
CA PHE A 144 4.69 4.74 6.98
C PHE A 144 5.86 5.64 7.38
N SER A 145 7.06 5.08 7.29
CA SER A 145 8.30 5.79 7.56
C SER A 145 9.05 6.01 6.25
N VAL A 146 9.51 7.23 6.06
CA VAL A 146 10.33 7.59 4.90
C VAL A 146 11.74 7.03 5.02
N ASN A 147 12.21 6.85 6.25
CA ASN A 147 13.56 6.37 6.56
C ASN A 147 13.53 4.93 7.04
N GLU A 148 12.93 4.06 6.26
CA GLU A 148 12.89 2.63 6.56
C GLU A 148 14.27 2.02 6.31
N ASN A 149 14.83 1.44 7.34
CA ASN A 149 16.11 0.75 7.29
C ASN A 149 15.93 -0.72 7.64
#